data_62d9c26a711e7b5cc57f1d72de46b815
#
_entry.id   62d9c26a711e7b5cc57f1d72de46b815
#
_cell.length_a   1.000
_cell.length_b   1.000
_cell.length_c   1.000
_cell.angle_alpha   90.00
_cell.angle_beta   90.00
_cell.angle_gamma   90.00
#
_symmetry.space_group_name_H-M   'P 1'
#
loop_
_entity.id
_entity.type
_entity.pdbx_description
1 polymer ?
#
loop_
_entity_poly.entity_id
_entity_poly.type
_entity_poly.pdbx_seq_one_letter_code
_entity_poly.pdbx_strand_id
1 'polypeptide(L)'
;GLQGQDGNQLIIDFNRAFSTITLFEEMIDDSSPNYWGSSDDVVGELHADSNFTDNTVTFDQKQSLSSVTLSVYSDDRHDGTAETGALWKPTTGSGHDVGIIRINIDNMIVEWLDISLHELDGTNTNKVIVFVGTNDDNIIRNNIFHDKDGDPGNNGCFCIHVLAAGASSDVISIFNNIVYRWENTDSNESASAINMNVWSGTVNIYNNTVYYVDSHANNKNAEGYKFNGNSNQTANVKNNISHTVSANRIVYSRAFVDTGTGTSNVDYNLSTGDSHPTYDAQGANSIIDVATDNSATPFFVSVAEGSEDLHLHASSPALEEGYDLGTTNGVNIDIDGIDRDATGVTWDMGADQTSVASATTNAPFIMFVD
;
A
#
# COMPACT_ATOMS: atom_id res chain seq x y z
N GLY A 1 10.63 7.52 32.96
CA GLY A 1 9.97 8.47 32.07
C GLY A 1 10.84 8.75 30.88
N LEU A 2 10.37 8.42 29.70
CA LEU A 2 11.02 8.80 28.44
C LEU A 2 10.79 10.30 28.27
N GLN A 3 11.83 11.07 28.14
CA GLN A 3 11.74 12.47 27.78
C GLN A 3 12.30 12.61 26.36
N GLY A 4 11.44 12.98 25.40
CA GLY A 4 11.88 13.50 24.12
C GLY A 4 12.72 14.76 24.37
N GLN A 5 13.82 14.93 23.67
CA GLN A 5 14.56 16.19 23.64
C GLN A 5 14.08 16.96 22.41
N ASP A 6 13.82 18.25 22.57
CA ASP A 6 13.36 19.13 21.49
C ASP A 6 14.14 18.89 20.19
N GLY A 7 13.42 18.46 19.15
CA GLY A 7 13.98 18.24 17.81
C GLY A 7 14.65 16.89 17.58
N ASN A 8 14.52 15.92 18.47
CA ASN A 8 15.01 14.56 18.26
C ASN A 8 13.83 13.58 18.03
N GLN A 9 13.99 12.71 17.04
CA GLN A 9 13.10 11.58 16.83
C GLN A 9 13.16 10.66 18.06
N LEU A 10 12.01 10.33 18.65
CA LEU A 10 11.89 9.32 19.67
C LEU A 10 11.39 8.02 19.05
N ILE A 11 12.25 7.01 19.04
CA ILE A 11 11.90 5.65 18.60
C ILE A 11 11.41 4.87 19.82
N ILE A 12 10.23 4.26 19.69
CA ILE A 12 9.63 3.43 20.73
C ILE A 12 9.60 1.99 20.24
N ASP A 13 10.37 1.14 20.90
CA ASP A 13 10.39 -0.29 20.68
C ASP A 13 9.13 -0.92 21.30
N PHE A 14 8.19 -1.33 20.46
CA PHE A 14 6.89 -1.90 20.90
C PHE A 14 7.03 -3.13 21.76
N ASN A 15 7.90 -4.06 21.41
CA ASN A 15 8.01 -5.31 22.13
C ASN A 15 8.63 -5.16 23.52
N ARG A 16 9.29 -4.03 23.76
CA ARG A 16 9.88 -3.70 25.07
C ARG A 16 9.05 -2.70 25.87
N ALA A 17 8.28 -1.85 25.19
CA ALA A 17 7.48 -0.80 25.80
C ALA A 17 5.99 -1.12 25.78
N PHE A 18 5.49 -1.72 24.68
CA PHE A 18 4.07 -2.00 24.46
C PHE A 18 3.89 -3.42 23.94
N SER A 19 2.88 -4.11 24.43
CA SER A 19 2.51 -5.45 23.96
C SER A 19 1.51 -5.40 22.79
N THR A 20 0.98 -4.23 22.47
CA THR A 20 -0.02 -4.02 21.40
C THR A 20 0.14 -2.66 20.75
N ILE A 21 -0.31 -2.53 19.51
CA ILE A 21 -0.32 -1.27 18.77
C ILE A 21 -1.34 -0.30 19.42
N THR A 22 -2.42 -0.82 19.98
CA THR A 22 -3.40 -0.04 20.73
C THR A 22 -2.78 0.71 21.92
N LEU A 23 -1.87 0.10 22.67
CA LEU A 23 -1.20 0.77 23.77
C LEU A 23 -0.27 1.90 23.31
N PHE A 24 0.32 1.79 22.13
CA PHE A 24 1.08 2.88 21.54
C PHE A 24 0.16 4.04 21.15
N GLU A 25 -0.95 3.74 20.52
CA GLU A 25 -1.96 4.73 20.15
C GLU A 25 -2.50 5.46 21.40
N GLU A 26 -2.90 4.72 22.44
CA GLU A 26 -3.30 5.30 23.71
C GLU A 26 -2.24 6.22 24.32
N MET A 27 -0.95 5.90 24.16
CA MET A 27 0.12 6.73 24.68
C MET A 27 0.26 8.05 23.90
N ILE A 28 0.08 8.05 22.60
CA ILE A 28 0.14 9.28 21.81
C ILE A 28 -1.10 10.15 22.01
N ASP A 29 -2.23 9.58 22.39
CA ASP A 29 -3.48 10.27 22.66
C ASP A 29 -3.55 10.88 24.07
N ASP A 30 -2.73 10.41 25.02
CA ASP A 30 -2.85 10.81 26.40
C ASP A 30 -2.50 12.30 26.59
N SER A 31 -3.50 13.05 27.01
CA SER A 31 -3.37 14.48 27.30
C SER A 31 -2.70 14.79 28.63
N SER A 32 -2.30 13.80 29.43
CA SER A 32 -1.80 14.02 30.80
C SER A 32 -0.66 13.06 31.18
N PRO A 33 0.47 13.60 31.58
CA PRO A 33 1.00 14.95 31.45
C PRO A 33 1.68 15.16 30.08
N ASN A 34 1.82 16.40 29.63
CA ASN A 34 2.47 16.76 28.37
C ASN A 34 3.85 16.11 28.21
N TYR A 35 3.88 14.89 27.67
CA TYR A 35 5.14 14.16 27.44
C TYR A 35 5.84 14.64 26.16
N TRP A 36 5.08 15.23 25.24
CA TRP A 36 5.51 15.54 23.89
C TRP A 36 5.58 17.03 23.63
N GLY A 37 6.62 17.48 22.97
CA GLY A 37 6.76 18.84 22.46
C GLY A 37 6.09 18.99 21.09
N SER A 38 5.73 20.21 20.71
CA SER A 38 5.09 20.52 19.43
C SER A 38 5.97 20.29 18.19
N SER A 39 7.20 19.89 18.38
CA SER A 39 8.17 19.57 17.32
C SER A 39 8.69 18.14 17.40
N ASP A 40 8.11 17.31 18.28
CA ASP A 40 8.55 15.93 18.43
C ASP A 40 7.89 15.05 17.35
N ASP A 41 8.72 14.16 16.79
CA ASP A 41 8.30 13.07 15.92
C ASP A 41 8.35 11.77 16.72
N VAL A 42 7.29 10.96 16.65
CA VAL A 42 7.23 9.69 17.37
C VAL A 42 7.16 8.55 16.38
N VAL A 43 8.01 7.56 16.57
CA VAL A 43 8.02 6.33 15.77
C VAL A 43 7.73 5.15 16.68
N GLY A 44 6.66 4.39 16.34
CA GLY A 44 6.40 3.09 16.90
C GLY A 44 6.98 2.02 15.98
N GLU A 45 7.94 1.24 16.48
CA GLU A 45 8.56 0.16 15.71
C GLU A 45 8.09 -1.22 16.18
N LEU A 46 7.55 -1.99 15.25
CA LEU A 46 7.18 -3.39 15.45
C LEU A 46 8.42 -4.28 15.26
N HIS A 47 8.48 -5.39 16.01
CA HIS A 47 9.52 -6.40 15.87
C HIS A 47 8.93 -7.75 15.48
N ALA A 48 9.70 -8.55 14.74
CA ALA A 48 9.29 -9.86 14.23
C ALA A 48 9.35 -11.00 15.27
N ASP A 49 9.51 -10.69 16.56
CA ASP A 49 9.58 -11.70 17.63
C ASP A 49 8.20 -12.25 18.05
N SER A 50 7.10 -11.62 17.60
CA SER A 50 5.72 -12.09 17.81
C SER A 50 4.78 -11.49 16.76
N ASN A 51 3.64 -12.16 16.51
CA ASN A 51 2.60 -11.61 15.66
C ASN A 51 1.76 -10.60 16.42
N PHE A 52 1.44 -9.48 15.81
CA PHE A 52 0.50 -8.52 16.34
C PHE A 52 -0.93 -8.97 16.01
N THR A 53 -1.84 -8.85 16.97
CA THR A 53 -3.23 -9.36 16.86
C THR A 53 -4.28 -8.30 17.15
N ASP A 54 -3.91 -7.03 17.21
CA ASP A 54 -4.85 -5.92 17.38
C ASP A 54 -5.90 -5.95 16.26
N ASN A 55 -7.15 -5.73 16.60
CA ASN A 55 -8.25 -5.86 15.64
C ASN A 55 -8.61 -4.54 14.97
N THR A 56 -8.51 -3.45 15.70
CA THR A 56 -8.71 -2.09 15.21
C THR A 56 -7.91 -1.13 16.06
N VAL A 57 -7.15 -0.27 15.40
CA VAL A 57 -6.44 0.83 16.03
C VAL A 57 -6.87 2.12 15.36
N THR A 58 -7.29 3.10 16.16
CA THR A 58 -7.81 4.39 15.66
C THR A 58 -6.88 5.51 16.09
N PHE A 59 -6.14 6.05 15.17
CA PHE A 59 -5.33 7.25 15.38
C PHE A 59 -6.20 8.48 15.15
N ASP A 60 -6.77 9.07 16.20
CA ASP A 60 -7.68 10.22 16.12
C ASP A 60 -7.19 11.45 16.88
N GLN A 61 -6.14 11.30 17.66
CA GLN A 61 -5.44 12.38 18.35
C GLN A 61 -3.94 12.12 18.33
N LYS A 62 -3.14 13.16 18.32
CA LYS A 62 -1.67 13.08 18.39
C LYS A 62 -1.05 14.13 19.29
N GLN A 63 -1.84 14.70 20.19
CA GLN A 63 -1.39 15.78 21.06
C GLN A 63 -0.80 16.98 20.27
N SER A 64 0.41 17.35 20.68
CA SER A 64 1.20 18.40 20.01
C SER A 64 2.29 17.82 19.10
N LEU A 65 2.25 16.51 18.79
CA LEU A 65 3.27 15.88 17.95
C LEU A 65 3.31 16.49 16.55
N SER A 66 4.51 16.62 16.01
CA SER A 66 4.73 17.02 14.62
C SER A 66 4.27 15.89 13.68
N SER A 67 4.78 14.69 13.92
CA SER A 67 4.39 13.50 13.16
C SER A 67 4.28 12.25 14.01
N VAL A 68 3.56 11.25 13.50
CA VAL A 68 3.48 9.89 14.05
C VAL A 68 3.83 8.89 12.97
N THR A 69 4.74 7.97 13.25
CA THR A 69 5.09 6.89 12.33
C THR A 69 4.82 5.54 12.98
N LEU A 70 4.07 4.69 12.30
CA LEU A 70 3.95 3.27 12.59
C LEU A 70 4.81 2.50 11.59
N SER A 71 5.88 1.89 12.07
CA SER A 71 6.92 1.26 11.24
C SER A 71 7.31 -0.11 11.79
N VAL A 72 8.23 -0.76 11.11
CA VAL A 72 8.89 -1.99 11.56
C VAL A 72 10.39 -1.69 11.74
N TYR A 73 10.97 -2.25 12.80
CA TYR A 73 12.41 -2.16 13.05
C TYR A 73 13.19 -2.66 11.83
N SER A 74 14.25 -1.97 11.46
CA SER A 74 14.92 -2.16 10.16
C SER A 74 15.35 -3.61 9.87
N ASP A 75 15.78 -4.36 10.90
CA ASP A 75 16.24 -5.74 10.73
C ASP A 75 15.07 -6.76 10.70
N ASP A 76 13.86 -6.31 11.01
CA ASP A 76 12.63 -7.09 11.09
C ASP A 76 11.64 -6.75 9.96
N ARG A 77 12.03 -5.90 9.01
CA ARG A 77 11.23 -5.58 7.83
C ARG A 77 11.10 -6.80 6.93
N HIS A 78 9.97 -6.90 6.22
CA HIS A 78 9.85 -7.86 5.13
C HIS A 78 10.84 -7.52 4.00
N ASP A 79 11.17 -8.52 3.21
CA ASP A 79 12.04 -8.43 2.03
C ASP A 79 11.24 -8.34 0.72
N GLY A 80 10.06 -7.70 0.73
CA GLY A 80 9.15 -7.65 -0.41
C GLY A 80 8.23 -8.88 -0.53
N THR A 81 8.51 -9.93 0.25
CA THR A 81 7.69 -11.15 0.32
C THR A 81 6.91 -11.18 1.64
N ALA A 82 5.65 -11.59 1.61
CA ALA A 82 4.84 -11.69 2.81
C ALA A 82 5.37 -12.73 3.80
N GLU A 83 5.09 -12.52 5.08
CA GLU A 83 5.48 -13.39 6.19
C GLU A 83 6.99 -13.52 6.41
N THR A 84 7.80 -12.62 5.85
CA THR A 84 9.26 -12.59 6.05
C THR A 84 9.71 -11.59 7.12
N GLY A 85 8.83 -10.68 7.55
CA GLY A 85 9.08 -9.66 8.56
C GLY A 85 8.11 -9.69 9.73
N ALA A 86 7.96 -8.54 10.41
CA ALA A 86 6.98 -8.38 11.48
C ALA A 86 5.56 -8.44 10.91
N LEU A 87 4.74 -9.34 11.45
CA LEU A 87 3.45 -9.72 10.90
C LEU A 87 2.30 -9.27 11.80
N TRP A 88 1.29 -8.64 11.20
CA TRP A 88 0.05 -8.30 11.87
C TRP A 88 -1.11 -9.16 11.34
N LYS A 89 -1.63 -10.02 12.21
CA LYS A 89 -2.78 -10.91 11.95
C LYS A 89 -3.91 -10.60 12.92
N PRO A 90 -4.86 -9.72 12.58
CA PRO A 90 -6.04 -9.48 13.40
C PRO A 90 -6.84 -10.78 13.61
N THR A 91 -7.36 -10.98 14.82
CA THR A 91 -8.07 -12.22 15.18
C THR A 91 -9.59 -12.10 15.12
N THR A 92 -10.12 -10.89 15.07
CA THR A 92 -11.55 -10.62 14.91
C THR A 92 -11.76 -9.42 13.99
N GLY A 93 -12.90 -9.41 13.29
CA GLY A 93 -13.22 -8.30 12.41
C GLY A 93 -13.52 -6.99 13.14
N SER A 94 -13.16 -5.90 12.54
CA SER A 94 -13.32 -4.54 13.08
C SER A 94 -14.74 -3.96 12.91
N GLY A 95 -15.66 -4.68 12.26
CA GLY A 95 -16.98 -4.15 11.89
C GLY A 95 -16.99 -3.44 10.54
N HIS A 96 -18.20 -3.12 10.07
CA HIS A 96 -18.44 -2.43 8.81
C HIS A 96 -17.74 -1.09 8.79
N ASP A 97 -17.08 -0.52 8.03
CA ASP A 97 -16.53 0.85 7.90
C ASP A 97 -15.42 1.27 8.88
N VAL A 98 -14.94 0.39 9.74
CA VAL A 98 -13.93 0.77 10.73
C VAL A 98 -12.50 0.58 10.21
N GLY A 99 -12.17 -0.56 9.59
CA GLY A 99 -10.82 -0.89 9.17
C GLY A 99 -9.92 -1.39 10.33
N ILE A 100 -8.78 -1.95 9.99
CA ILE A 100 -7.76 -2.35 10.97
C ILE A 100 -7.02 -1.12 11.50
N ILE A 101 -6.62 -0.23 10.61
CA ILE A 101 -6.00 1.06 10.91
C ILE A 101 -6.94 2.15 10.46
N ARG A 102 -7.41 2.96 11.40
CA ARG A 102 -8.23 4.13 11.13
C ARG A 102 -7.41 5.39 11.38
N ILE A 103 -7.27 6.23 10.38
CA ILE A 103 -6.46 7.45 10.44
C ILE A 103 -7.38 8.68 10.39
N ASN A 104 -7.30 9.50 11.43
CA ASN A 104 -8.00 10.77 11.58
C ASN A 104 -7.05 11.85 12.15
N ILE A 105 -5.79 11.77 11.81
CA ILE A 105 -4.75 12.73 12.17
C ILE A 105 -3.92 13.10 10.95
N ASP A 106 -3.26 14.25 10.98
CA ASP A 106 -2.33 14.70 9.94
C ASP A 106 -0.91 14.17 10.21
N ASN A 107 -0.07 14.15 9.18
CA ASN A 107 1.34 13.77 9.27
C ASN A 107 1.57 12.38 9.88
N MET A 108 0.75 11.42 9.49
CA MET A 108 0.94 10.02 9.87
C MET A 108 1.62 9.25 8.74
N ILE A 109 2.62 8.46 9.11
CA ILE A 109 3.30 7.53 8.21
C ILE A 109 3.01 6.10 8.67
N VAL A 110 2.56 5.25 7.75
CA VAL A 110 2.40 3.80 7.97
C VAL A 110 3.29 3.09 6.97
N GLU A 111 4.28 2.35 7.47
CA GLU A 111 5.29 1.77 6.59
C GLU A 111 5.83 0.42 7.06
N TRP A 112 6.27 -0.37 6.11
CA TRP A 112 6.93 -1.68 6.28
C TRP A 112 6.09 -2.74 6.99
N LEU A 113 4.79 -2.53 7.11
CA LEU A 113 3.89 -3.50 7.72
C LEU A 113 3.57 -4.63 6.75
N ASP A 114 3.48 -5.84 7.30
CA ASP A 114 2.91 -7.00 6.67
C ASP A 114 1.60 -7.33 7.38
N ILE A 115 0.46 -7.19 6.69
CA ILE A 115 -0.87 -7.38 7.27
C ILE A 115 -1.63 -8.46 6.50
N SER A 116 -1.86 -9.60 7.18
CA SER A 116 -2.64 -10.72 6.65
C SER A 116 -4.05 -10.74 7.26
N LEU A 117 -5.08 -10.88 6.42
CA LEU A 117 -6.47 -10.99 6.84
C LEU A 117 -7.05 -12.40 6.68
N HIS A 118 -6.21 -13.41 6.52
CA HIS A 118 -6.60 -14.79 6.17
C HIS A 118 -7.63 -15.43 7.12
N GLU A 119 -7.62 -15.11 8.39
CA GLU A 119 -8.49 -15.77 9.38
C GLU A 119 -9.77 -14.98 9.70
N LEU A 120 -10.09 -13.95 8.94
CA LEU A 120 -11.24 -13.07 9.21
C LEU A 120 -12.50 -13.45 8.43
N ASP A 121 -12.65 -14.73 8.09
CA ASP A 121 -13.84 -15.24 7.41
C ASP A 121 -15.11 -15.03 8.25
N GLY A 122 -16.17 -14.59 7.59
CA GLY A 122 -17.46 -14.31 8.24
C GLY A 122 -17.48 -13.10 9.17
N THR A 123 -16.42 -12.31 9.22
CA THR A 123 -16.36 -11.06 9.97
C THR A 123 -16.54 -9.85 9.07
N ASN A 124 -17.07 -8.77 9.62
CA ASN A 124 -17.36 -7.55 8.87
C ASN A 124 -16.11 -6.70 8.56
N THR A 125 -14.89 -7.26 8.63
CA THR A 125 -13.67 -6.53 8.27
C THR A 125 -13.52 -6.51 6.77
N ASN A 126 -13.68 -5.35 6.20
CA ASN A 126 -13.63 -5.14 4.76
C ASN A 126 -12.59 -4.08 4.35
N LYS A 127 -11.79 -3.59 5.30
CA LYS A 127 -10.78 -2.55 5.05
C LYS A 127 -9.56 -2.77 5.93
N VAL A 128 -8.37 -2.49 5.41
CA VAL A 128 -7.15 -2.41 6.22
C VAL A 128 -6.95 -0.99 6.70
N ILE A 129 -6.78 -0.04 5.80
CA ILE A 129 -6.56 1.37 6.14
C ILE A 129 -7.77 2.18 5.74
N VAL A 130 -8.31 2.98 6.67
CA VAL A 130 -9.41 3.91 6.42
C VAL A 130 -9.00 5.31 6.85
N PHE A 131 -9.01 6.23 5.92
CA PHE A 131 -8.90 7.65 6.22
C PHE A 131 -10.27 8.24 6.51
N VAL A 132 -10.40 8.95 7.63
CA VAL A 132 -11.63 9.61 8.06
C VAL A 132 -11.32 11.03 8.52
N GLY A 133 -12.26 11.97 8.31
CA GLY A 133 -12.05 13.38 8.69
C GLY A 133 -11.17 14.14 7.71
N THR A 134 -10.50 15.18 8.17
CA THR A 134 -9.48 15.91 7.44
C THR A 134 -8.13 15.24 7.69
N ASN A 135 -7.36 15.00 6.64
CA ASN A 135 -6.09 14.31 6.75
C ASN A 135 -5.09 14.95 5.80
N ASP A 136 -4.04 15.55 6.33
CA ASP A 136 -3.03 16.23 5.56
C ASP A 136 -1.65 15.57 5.76
N ASP A 137 -0.86 15.52 4.68
CA ASP A 137 0.50 14.96 4.65
C ASP A 137 0.64 13.52 5.17
N ASN A 138 -0.40 12.69 5.01
CA ASN A 138 -0.35 11.29 5.39
C ASN A 138 0.31 10.40 4.32
N ILE A 139 1.10 9.44 4.75
CA ILE A 139 1.89 8.56 3.87
C ILE A 139 1.64 7.10 4.21
N ILE A 140 1.30 6.29 3.21
CA ILE A 140 1.20 4.82 3.30
C ILE A 140 2.21 4.25 2.32
N ARG A 141 3.29 3.63 2.81
CA ARG A 141 4.35 3.16 1.91
C ARG A 141 5.00 1.86 2.35
N ASN A 142 5.52 1.13 1.38
CA ASN A 142 6.32 -0.08 1.62
C ASN A 142 5.61 -1.12 2.50
N ASN A 143 4.29 -1.28 2.36
CA ASN A 143 3.51 -2.26 3.11
C ASN A 143 3.06 -3.41 2.20
N ILE A 144 2.85 -4.58 2.79
CA ILE A 144 2.22 -5.73 2.15
C ILE A 144 0.86 -5.98 2.83
N PHE A 145 -0.21 -6.03 2.04
CA PHE A 145 -1.57 -6.33 2.48
C PHE A 145 -2.08 -7.54 1.70
N HIS A 146 -2.46 -8.60 2.40
CA HIS A 146 -2.75 -9.83 1.70
C HIS A 146 -3.81 -10.74 2.35
N ASP A 147 -4.23 -11.73 1.57
CA ASP A 147 -5.09 -12.84 1.98
C ASP A 147 -6.41 -12.40 2.60
N LYS A 148 -7.04 -11.35 2.05
CA LYS A 148 -8.42 -11.07 2.40
C LYS A 148 -9.34 -11.99 1.63
N ASP A 149 -9.81 -13.01 2.30
CA ASP A 149 -10.88 -13.90 1.85
C ASP A 149 -12.12 -13.73 2.73
N GLY A 150 -13.26 -14.15 2.23
CA GLY A 150 -14.51 -14.18 2.99
C GLY A 150 -15.51 -13.06 2.69
N ASP A 151 -16.66 -13.21 3.32
CA ASP A 151 -17.85 -12.37 3.14
C ASP A 151 -17.79 -11.17 4.11
N PRO A 152 -17.59 -9.92 3.64
CA PRO A 152 -17.58 -8.74 4.49
C PRO A 152 -18.98 -8.28 4.91
N GLY A 153 -20.03 -9.02 4.61
CA GLY A 153 -21.40 -8.55 4.72
C GLY A 153 -21.74 -7.54 3.62
N ASN A 154 -22.85 -6.84 3.70
CA ASN A 154 -23.34 -5.95 2.62
C ASN A 154 -22.53 -4.65 2.43
N ASN A 155 -21.21 -4.68 2.52
CA ASN A 155 -20.32 -3.52 2.29
C ASN A 155 -19.14 -3.90 1.41
N GLY A 156 -18.71 -2.96 0.56
CA GLY A 156 -17.57 -3.16 -0.32
C GLY A 156 -16.27 -3.49 0.44
N CYS A 157 -15.43 -4.29 -0.19
CA CYS A 157 -14.16 -4.75 0.34
C CYS A 157 -13.02 -3.88 -0.24
N PHE A 158 -12.42 -3.03 0.59
CA PHE A 158 -11.39 -2.08 0.15
C PHE A 158 -10.14 -2.21 1.02
N CYS A 159 -8.97 -2.42 0.42
CA CYS A 159 -7.74 -2.50 1.22
C CYS A 159 -7.39 -1.12 1.80
N ILE A 160 -7.13 -0.13 0.98
CA ILE A 160 -6.95 1.26 1.42
C ILE A 160 -8.15 2.07 0.96
N HIS A 161 -8.87 2.66 1.91
CA HIS A 161 -10.09 3.42 1.65
C HIS A 161 -9.98 4.86 2.14
N VAL A 162 -9.99 5.80 1.21
CA VAL A 162 -10.09 7.23 1.52
C VAL A 162 -11.56 7.61 1.50
N LEU A 163 -12.17 7.70 2.69
CA LEU A 163 -13.61 7.93 2.86
C LEU A 163 -13.93 9.39 3.22
N ALA A 164 -12.96 10.16 3.62
CA ALA A 164 -13.18 11.50 4.19
C ALA A 164 -13.33 12.60 3.14
N ALA A 165 -14.09 13.62 3.47
CA ALA A 165 -14.08 14.88 2.75
C ALA A 165 -12.87 15.73 3.21
N GLY A 166 -11.71 15.52 2.61
CA GLY A 166 -10.53 16.33 2.88
C GLY A 166 -10.72 17.80 2.51
N ALA A 167 -9.87 18.68 3.03
CA ALA A 167 -9.75 20.03 2.51
C ALA A 167 -9.07 20.01 1.13
N SER A 168 -9.25 21.04 0.32
CA SER A 168 -8.62 21.09 -1.00
C SER A 168 -7.09 21.22 -0.97
N SER A 169 -6.52 21.54 0.19
CA SER A 169 -5.08 21.60 0.45
C SER A 169 -4.47 20.29 0.91
N ASP A 170 -5.31 19.34 1.39
CA ASP A 170 -4.82 18.11 2.01
C ASP A 170 -4.14 17.18 0.98
N VAL A 171 -3.10 16.50 1.43
CA VAL A 171 -2.32 15.56 0.60
C VAL A 171 -2.27 14.19 1.26
N ILE A 172 -2.57 13.16 0.50
CA ILE A 172 -2.33 11.76 0.89
C ILE A 172 -1.41 11.13 -0.15
N SER A 173 -0.38 10.41 0.30
CA SER A 173 0.55 9.71 -0.58
C SER A 173 0.55 8.21 -0.27
N ILE A 174 0.30 7.38 -1.29
CA ILE A 174 0.20 5.91 -1.19
C ILE A 174 1.17 5.35 -2.23
N PHE A 175 2.29 4.77 -1.79
CA PHE A 175 3.29 4.31 -2.75
C PHE A 175 4.13 3.12 -2.28
N ASN A 176 4.66 2.37 -3.24
CA ASN A 176 5.49 1.19 -3.02
C ASN A 176 4.80 0.13 -2.14
N ASN A 177 3.47 0.02 -2.18
CA ASN A 177 2.75 -1.02 -1.45
C ASN A 177 2.40 -2.18 -2.37
N ILE A 178 2.32 -3.38 -1.79
CA ILE A 178 1.82 -4.58 -2.44
C ILE A 178 0.47 -4.94 -1.84
N VAL A 179 -0.54 -5.17 -2.69
CA VAL A 179 -1.86 -5.69 -2.29
C VAL A 179 -2.16 -6.92 -3.13
N TYR A 180 -2.39 -8.07 -2.49
CA TYR A 180 -2.71 -9.25 -3.25
C TYR A 180 -3.72 -10.16 -2.55
N ARG A 181 -4.42 -11.01 -3.36
CA ARG A 181 -5.49 -11.91 -2.90
C ARG A 181 -6.53 -11.16 -2.09
N TRP A 182 -7.08 -10.13 -2.72
CA TRP A 182 -8.10 -9.27 -2.12
C TRP A 182 -9.47 -9.66 -2.66
N GLU A 183 -10.16 -10.54 -1.92
CA GLU A 183 -11.39 -11.17 -2.39
C GLU A 183 -12.61 -10.74 -1.59
N ASN A 184 -13.70 -10.49 -2.30
CA ASN A 184 -15.02 -10.32 -1.73
C ASN A 184 -15.94 -11.47 -2.17
N THR A 185 -16.29 -12.34 -1.24
CA THR A 185 -17.19 -13.46 -1.50
C THR A 185 -18.68 -13.12 -1.34
N ASP A 186 -19.02 -11.91 -0.86
CA ASP A 186 -20.39 -11.41 -0.79
C ASP A 186 -20.98 -11.22 -2.21
N SER A 187 -22.20 -11.63 -2.38
CA SER A 187 -22.93 -11.57 -3.64
C SER A 187 -23.37 -10.16 -4.06
N ASN A 188 -23.17 -9.13 -3.25
CA ASN A 188 -23.77 -7.82 -3.46
C ASN A 188 -22.80 -6.65 -3.57
N GLU A 189 -21.50 -6.82 -3.33
CA GLU A 189 -20.58 -5.70 -3.24
C GLU A 189 -19.28 -5.87 -4.04
N SER A 190 -18.62 -4.75 -4.35
CA SER A 190 -17.37 -4.71 -5.11
C SER A 190 -16.14 -4.92 -4.22
N ALA A 191 -15.05 -5.37 -4.82
CA ALA A 191 -13.72 -5.38 -4.21
C ALA A 191 -12.82 -4.34 -4.89
N SER A 192 -12.00 -3.62 -4.12
CA SER A 192 -10.97 -2.73 -4.66
C SER A 192 -9.73 -2.75 -3.77
N ALA A 193 -8.55 -2.70 -4.38
CA ALA A 193 -7.34 -2.57 -3.59
C ALA A 193 -7.21 -1.14 -3.02
N ILE A 194 -7.24 -0.11 -3.86
CA ILE A 194 -7.21 1.29 -3.41
C ILE A 194 -8.49 1.98 -3.90
N ASN A 195 -9.29 2.47 -2.95
CA ASN A 195 -10.55 3.13 -3.24
C ASN A 195 -10.59 4.54 -2.65
N MET A 196 -10.76 5.53 -3.50
CA MET A 196 -10.96 6.91 -3.12
C MET A 196 -12.41 7.30 -3.37
N ASN A 197 -13.13 7.61 -2.30
CA ASN A 197 -14.54 7.95 -2.35
C ASN A 197 -14.81 9.32 -1.75
N VAL A 198 -15.33 10.24 -2.58
CA VAL A 198 -15.77 11.60 -2.17
C VAL A 198 -14.67 12.45 -1.51
N TRP A 199 -13.44 12.29 -1.93
CA TRP A 199 -12.30 13.05 -1.43
C TRP A 199 -12.21 14.44 -2.10
N SER A 200 -11.70 15.43 -1.36
CA SER A 200 -11.16 16.71 -1.89
C SER A 200 -9.67 16.77 -1.53
N GLY A 201 -8.87 17.46 -2.32
CA GLY A 201 -7.42 17.56 -2.11
C GLY A 201 -6.63 16.72 -3.10
N THR A 202 -5.36 16.45 -2.81
CA THR A 202 -4.45 15.72 -3.69
C THR A 202 -4.19 14.33 -3.14
N VAL A 203 -4.33 13.30 -3.98
CA VAL A 203 -3.89 11.94 -3.66
C VAL A 203 -2.85 11.51 -4.67
N ASN A 204 -1.67 11.12 -4.18
CA ASN A 204 -0.56 10.59 -4.97
C ASN A 204 -0.53 9.07 -4.80
N ILE A 205 -0.67 8.34 -5.89
CA ILE A 205 -0.66 6.87 -5.90
C ILE A 205 0.44 6.43 -6.87
N TYR A 206 1.55 5.96 -6.32
CA TYR A 206 2.75 5.71 -7.10
C TYR A 206 3.37 4.35 -6.81
N ASN A 207 3.91 3.69 -7.82
CA ASN A 207 4.73 2.49 -7.63
C ASN A 207 4.05 1.39 -6.78
N ASN A 208 2.72 1.25 -6.78
CA ASN A 208 2.07 0.16 -6.07
C ASN A 208 1.86 -1.04 -6.98
N THR A 209 1.90 -2.24 -6.42
CA THR A 209 1.57 -3.48 -7.10
C THR A 209 0.29 -4.07 -6.53
N VAL A 210 -0.70 -4.27 -7.39
CA VAL A 210 -1.95 -4.95 -7.06
C VAL A 210 -2.05 -6.22 -7.87
N TYR A 211 -2.20 -7.35 -7.18
CA TYR A 211 -2.36 -8.66 -7.78
C TYR A 211 -3.58 -9.38 -7.24
N TYR A 212 -4.42 -9.92 -8.12
CA TYR A 212 -5.58 -10.71 -7.77
C TYR A 212 -6.58 -10.01 -6.82
N VAL A 213 -7.37 -9.12 -7.40
CA VAL A 213 -8.57 -8.58 -6.75
C VAL A 213 -9.78 -9.25 -7.36
N ASP A 214 -10.62 -9.90 -6.56
CA ASP A 214 -11.82 -10.58 -7.07
C ASP A 214 -13.09 -10.17 -6.30
N SER A 215 -14.18 -10.10 -7.03
CA SER A 215 -15.52 -9.96 -6.48
C SER A 215 -16.38 -11.10 -7.00
N HIS A 216 -16.79 -11.98 -6.10
CA HIS A 216 -17.67 -13.12 -6.42
C HIS A 216 -19.11 -12.70 -6.67
N ALA A 217 -19.43 -11.42 -6.48
CA ALA A 217 -20.77 -10.89 -6.68
C ALA A 217 -21.20 -10.88 -8.16
N ASN A 218 -22.42 -11.28 -8.43
CA ASN A 218 -23.02 -11.09 -9.75
C ASN A 218 -23.24 -9.58 -9.99
N ASN A 219 -22.67 -9.04 -11.09
CA ASN A 219 -22.77 -7.62 -11.47
C ASN A 219 -22.06 -6.62 -10.55
N LYS A 220 -21.01 -7.01 -9.85
CA LYS A 220 -20.12 -6.13 -9.10
C LYS A 220 -18.71 -6.17 -9.67
N ASN A 221 -17.93 -5.16 -9.34
CA ASN A 221 -16.62 -4.97 -9.95
C ASN A 221 -15.50 -5.47 -9.04
N ALA A 222 -14.47 -6.02 -9.64
CA ALA A 222 -13.15 -6.10 -9.06
C ALA A 222 -12.30 -4.95 -9.63
N GLU A 223 -11.76 -4.11 -8.77
CA GLU A 223 -11.08 -2.88 -9.17
C GLU A 223 -9.70 -2.82 -8.52
N GLY A 224 -8.65 -2.59 -9.29
CA GLY A 224 -7.32 -2.33 -8.74
C GLY A 224 -7.32 -0.99 -8.01
N TYR A 225 -7.61 0.06 -8.76
CA TYR A 225 -7.60 1.45 -8.29
C TYR A 225 -8.89 2.14 -8.71
N LYS A 226 -9.58 2.75 -7.75
CA LYS A 226 -10.82 3.48 -8.00
C LYS A 226 -10.75 4.92 -7.51
N PHE A 227 -11.12 5.84 -8.39
CA PHE A 227 -11.17 7.27 -8.12
C PHE A 227 -12.63 7.74 -8.27
N ASN A 228 -13.21 8.22 -7.19
CA ASN A 228 -14.58 8.78 -7.17
C ASN A 228 -14.60 10.09 -6.39
N GLY A 229 -13.63 10.96 -6.68
CA GLY A 229 -13.51 12.24 -6.01
C GLY A 229 -14.47 13.30 -6.53
N ASN A 230 -14.69 14.32 -5.72
CA ASN A 230 -15.43 15.50 -6.13
C ASN A 230 -14.57 16.42 -7.03
N SER A 231 -15.15 17.52 -7.51
CA SER A 231 -14.48 18.47 -8.43
C SER A 231 -13.23 19.14 -7.84
N ASN A 232 -12.98 19.03 -6.55
CA ASN A 232 -11.79 19.59 -5.88
C ASN A 232 -10.70 18.53 -5.64
N GLN A 233 -10.87 17.32 -6.15
CA GLN A 233 -9.88 16.28 -6.07
C GLN A 233 -8.86 16.39 -7.20
N THR A 234 -7.59 16.09 -6.87
CA THR A 234 -6.56 15.76 -7.83
C THR A 234 -5.98 14.38 -7.49
N ALA A 235 -6.08 13.43 -8.41
CA ALA A 235 -5.43 12.12 -8.30
C ALA A 235 -4.24 12.05 -9.25
N ASN A 236 -3.03 11.87 -8.72
CA ASN A 236 -1.83 11.62 -9.50
C ASN A 236 -1.48 10.13 -9.38
N VAL A 237 -1.54 9.39 -10.49
CA VAL A 237 -1.47 7.93 -10.49
C VAL A 237 -0.44 7.49 -11.51
N LYS A 238 0.73 7.04 -11.05
CA LYS A 238 1.84 6.68 -11.94
C LYS A 238 2.59 5.44 -11.45
N ASN A 239 3.17 4.73 -12.39
CA ASN A 239 4.02 3.57 -12.16
C ASN A 239 3.34 2.43 -11.37
N ASN A 240 2.02 2.34 -11.37
CA ASN A 240 1.35 1.28 -10.66
C ASN A 240 1.12 0.06 -11.58
N ILE A 241 1.12 -1.12 -10.97
CA ILE A 241 0.69 -2.37 -11.62
C ILE A 241 -0.69 -2.74 -11.09
N SER A 242 -1.60 -3.05 -11.98
CA SER A 242 -2.88 -3.69 -11.66
C SER A 242 -3.01 -4.98 -12.45
N HIS A 243 -2.75 -6.09 -11.78
CA HIS A 243 -2.88 -7.42 -12.34
C HIS A 243 -4.10 -8.10 -11.72
N THR A 244 -5.24 -7.98 -12.37
CA THR A 244 -6.49 -8.59 -11.91
C THR A 244 -6.76 -9.86 -12.68
N VAL A 245 -6.79 -10.98 -12.00
CA VAL A 245 -7.20 -12.26 -12.57
C VAL A 245 -8.61 -12.56 -12.08
N SER A 246 -9.60 -12.11 -12.80
CA SER A 246 -10.97 -12.57 -12.57
C SER A 246 -11.11 -13.98 -13.14
N ALA A 247 -11.04 -14.98 -12.30
CA ALA A 247 -10.94 -16.36 -12.74
C ALA A 247 -12.26 -16.99 -13.18
N ASN A 248 -13.45 -16.44 -13.06
CA ASN A 248 -14.65 -17.19 -13.48
C ASN A 248 -15.99 -16.45 -13.58
N ARG A 249 -16.09 -15.14 -13.48
CA ARG A 249 -17.42 -14.51 -13.58
C ARG A 249 -17.40 -13.28 -14.48
N ILE A 250 -18.46 -13.15 -15.27
CA ILE A 250 -18.72 -12.09 -16.25
C ILE A 250 -18.96 -10.77 -15.49
N VAL A 251 -17.95 -10.22 -14.83
CA VAL A 251 -18.07 -8.89 -14.25
C VAL A 251 -16.74 -8.18 -14.41
N TYR A 252 -16.83 -6.91 -14.60
CA TYR A 252 -15.75 -6.07 -15.05
C TYR A 252 -14.57 -6.12 -14.10
N SER A 253 -13.49 -6.75 -14.54
CA SER A 253 -12.16 -6.50 -13.99
C SER A 253 -11.73 -5.14 -14.49
N ARG A 254 -11.41 -4.24 -13.59
CA ARG A 254 -11.02 -2.87 -13.93
C ARG A 254 -9.72 -2.51 -13.22
N ALA A 255 -8.71 -2.18 -13.98
CA ALA A 255 -7.44 -1.81 -13.40
C ALA A 255 -7.49 -0.41 -12.75
N PHE A 256 -7.87 0.60 -13.53
CA PHE A 256 -7.90 1.99 -13.10
C PHE A 256 -9.24 2.62 -13.47
N VAL A 257 -10.04 2.97 -12.46
CA VAL A 257 -11.42 3.45 -12.67
C VAL A 257 -11.59 4.87 -12.18
N ASP A 258 -11.94 5.76 -13.06
CA ASP A 258 -12.35 7.12 -12.72
C ASP A 258 -13.87 7.28 -12.91
N THR A 259 -14.58 7.47 -11.81
CA THR A 259 -16.02 7.77 -11.80
C THR A 259 -16.31 9.13 -11.17
N GLY A 260 -15.26 9.85 -10.76
CA GLY A 260 -15.37 11.15 -10.12
C GLY A 260 -15.55 12.32 -11.07
N THR A 261 -15.59 13.50 -10.50
CA THR A 261 -15.63 14.78 -11.21
C THR A 261 -14.36 15.60 -11.02
N GLY A 262 -13.38 15.03 -10.32
CA GLY A 262 -12.08 15.62 -10.06
C GLY A 262 -11.13 15.56 -11.26
N THR A 263 -9.88 15.91 -11.04
CA THR A 263 -8.81 15.77 -12.03
C THR A 263 -8.04 14.48 -11.76
N SER A 264 -7.91 13.62 -12.75
CA SER A 264 -7.12 12.41 -12.67
C SER A 264 -5.97 12.45 -13.68
N ASN A 265 -4.74 12.45 -13.17
CA ASN A 265 -3.50 12.41 -13.94
C ASN A 265 -2.95 10.99 -13.90
N VAL A 266 -3.49 10.11 -14.74
CA VAL A 266 -3.17 8.68 -14.78
C VAL A 266 -2.28 8.39 -15.98
N ASP A 267 -1.04 7.97 -15.74
CA ASP A 267 -0.08 7.66 -16.81
C ASP A 267 1.06 6.77 -16.29
N TYR A 268 1.81 6.12 -17.17
CA TYR A 268 2.89 5.19 -16.82
C TYR A 268 2.43 4.05 -15.89
N ASN A 269 1.25 3.48 -16.13
CA ASN A 269 0.75 2.36 -15.34
C ASN A 269 0.64 1.11 -16.20
N LEU A 270 0.68 -0.06 -15.57
CA LEU A 270 0.51 -1.33 -16.25
C LEU A 270 -0.77 -2.03 -15.81
N SER A 271 -1.55 -2.51 -16.77
CA SER A 271 -2.75 -3.30 -16.48
C SER A 271 -2.83 -4.57 -17.32
N THR A 272 -3.44 -5.62 -16.73
CA THR A 272 -3.76 -6.86 -17.42
C THR A 272 -5.26 -7.06 -17.51
N GLY A 273 -5.74 -7.49 -18.68
CA GLY A 273 -7.08 -8.04 -18.87
C GLY A 273 -8.22 -7.07 -18.55
N ASP A 274 -8.05 -5.79 -18.81
CA ASP A 274 -9.12 -4.83 -18.62
C ASP A 274 -10.11 -4.86 -19.79
N SER A 275 -11.38 -5.09 -19.48
CA SER A 275 -12.42 -5.29 -20.49
C SER A 275 -13.38 -4.10 -20.65
N HIS A 276 -13.16 -2.99 -19.95
CA HIS A 276 -14.15 -1.90 -19.96
C HIS A 276 -13.66 -0.59 -20.57
N PRO A 277 -13.98 -0.30 -21.84
CA PRO A 277 -13.44 0.86 -22.56
C PRO A 277 -13.94 2.25 -22.10
N THR A 278 -14.85 2.32 -21.13
CA THR A 278 -15.55 3.59 -20.81
C THR A 278 -15.08 4.23 -19.51
N TYR A 279 -14.37 3.50 -18.65
CA TYR A 279 -13.96 3.97 -17.32
C TYR A 279 -12.44 3.90 -17.08
N ASP A 280 -11.67 3.45 -18.08
CA ASP A 280 -10.22 3.35 -17.95
C ASP A 280 -9.57 4.72 -18.14
N ALA A 281 -9.15 5.27 -17.03
CA ALA A 281 -8.33 6.46 -17.01
C ALA A 281 -6.86 6.07 -17.18
N GLN A 282 -6.40 5.80 -18.42
CA GLN A 282 -5.01 5.46 -18.65
C GLN A 282 -4.39 6.43 -19.66
N GLY A 283 -3.23 7.00 -19.29
CA GLY A 283 -2.48 7.91 -20.14
C GLY A 283 -1.75 7.21 -21.28
N ALA A 284 -1.18 8.01 -22.17
CA ALA A 284 -0.55 7.51 -23.40
C ALA A 284 0.73 6.68 -23.20
N ASN A 285 1.37 6.80 -22.03
CA ASN A 285 2.57 6.04 -21.68
C ASN A 285 2.27 4.81 -20.82
N SER A 286 0.99 4.49 -20.61
CA SER A 286 0.58 3.29 -19.87
C SER A 286 0.58 2.05 -20.76
N ILE A 287 0.92 0.90 -20.19
CA ILE A 287 0.89 -0.40 -20.85
C ILE A 287 -0.42 -1.09 -20.47
N ILE A 288 -1.33 -1.20 -21.43
CA ILE A 288 -2.69 -1.67 -21.20
C ILE A 288 -2.95 -3.01 -21.87
N ASP A 289 -3.90 -3.77 -21.32
CA ASP A 289 -4.39 -5.05 -21.88
C ASP A 289 -3.26 -6.06 -22.11
N VAL A 290 -2.23 -6.05 -21.28
CA VAL A 290 -1.19 -7.06 -21.36
C VAL A 290 -1.81 -8.43 -21.10
N ALA A 291 -1.43 -9.40 -21.90
CA ALA A 291 -1.91 -10.77 -21.71
C ALA A 291 -1.62 -11.24 -20.28
N THR A 292 -2.61 -11.88 -19.65
CA THR A 292 -2.47 -12.44 -18.30
C THR A 292 -1.20 -13.25 -18.17
N ASP A 293 -0.61 -13.20 -16.99
CA ASP A 293 0.59 -13.94 -16.63
C ASP A 293 0.52 -15.39 -17.11
N ASN A 294 1.49 -15.79 -17.88
CA ASN A 294 1.62 -17.17 -18.35
C ASN A 294 3.07 -17.60 -18.22
N SER A 295 3.29 -18.89 -18.19
CA SER A 295 4.63 -19.47 -18.01
C SER A 295 5.68 -19.07 -19.07
N ALA A 296 5.27 -18.42 -20.16
CA ALA A 296 6.18 -17.96 -21.21
C ALA A 296 6.65 -16.51 -21.01
N THR A 297 5.83 -15.68 -20.35
CA THR A 297 6.15 -14.28 -20.05
C THR A 297 5.62 -13.92 -18.66
N PRO A 298 6.24 -14.44 -17.59
CA PRO A 298 5.80 -14.13 -16.24
C PRO A 298 6.07 -12.67 -15.88
N PHE A 299 5.12 -12.08 -15.17
CA PHE A 299 5.24 -10.72 -14.63
C PHE A 299 6.04 -10.71 -13.33
N PHE A 300 5.77 -11.69 -12.49
CA PHE A 300 6.32 -11.82 -11.15
C PHE A 300 7.14 -13.10 -11.01
N VAL A 301 7.95 -13.18 -9.99
CA VAL A 301 8.77 -14.34 -9.68
C VAL A 301 7.90 -15.56 -9.37
N SER A 302 6.84 -15.38 -8.57
CA SER A 302 5.85 -16.41 -8.30
C SER A 302 4.47 -15.83 -8.03
N VAL A 303 3.46 -16.45 -8.61
CA VAL A 303 2.05 -16.17 -8.34
C VAL A 303 1.32 -17.40 -7.79
N ALA A 304 2.07 -18.39 -7.33
CA ALA A 304 1.51 -19.61 -6.79
C ALA A 304 0.90 -19.37 -5.42
N GLU A 305 -0.33 -19.82 -5.23
CA GLU A 305 -1.09 -19.65 -3.99
C GLU A 305 -0.32 -20.13 -2.76
N GLY A 306 -0.17 -19.26 -1.76
CA GLY A 306 0.59 -19.52 -0.54
C GLY A 306 2.11 -19.48 -0.72
N SER A 307 2.58 -18.97 -1.86
CA SER A 307 4.00 -18.81 -2.20
C SER A 307 4.16 -17.64 -3.17
N GLU A 308 3.33 -16.62 -3.02
CA GLU A 308 3.38 -15.44 -3.84
C GLU A 308 4.68 -14.67 -3.56
N ASP A 309 5.38 -14.36 -4.65
CA ASP A 309 6.56 -13.52 -4.69
C ASP A 309 6.34 -12.51 -5.82
N LEU A 310 5.93 -11.30 -5.48
CA LEU A 310 5.54 -10.27 -6.42
C LEU A 310 6.70 -9.35 -6.83
N HIS A 311 7.93 -9.76 -6.60
CA HIS A 311 9.08 -9.17 -7.27
C HIS A 311 8.98 -9.35 -8.77
N LEU A 312 9.47 -8.38 -9.52
CA LEU A 312 9.38 -8.42 -10.97
C LEU A 312 10.27 -9.52 -11.56
N HIS A 313 9.69 -10.36 -12.38
CA HIS A 313 10.45 -11.35 -13.12
C HIS A 313 11.30 -10.67 -14.22
N ALA A 314 12.46 -11.23 -14.55
CA ALA A 314 13.37 -10.69 -15.57
C ALA A 314 12.76 -10.52 -16.99
N SER A 315 11.59 -11.08 -17.25
CA SER A 315 10.80 -10.87 -18.48
C SER A 315 9.58 -9.99 -18.28
N SER A 316 9.43 -9.37 -17.11
CA SER A 316 8.27 -8.53 -16.82
C SER A 316 8.18 -7.36 -17.80
N PRO A 317 7.00 -7.04 -18.34
CA PRO A 317 6.80 -5.86 -19.17
C PRO A 317 6.84 -4.54 -18.37
N ALA A 318 6.94 -4.61 -17.05
CA ALA A 318 7.04 -3.45 -16.16
C ALA A 318 8.47 -2.90 -16.04
N LEU A 319 9.47 -3.66 -16.55
CA LEU A 319 10.88 -3.31 -16.42
C LEU A 319 11.24 -2.09 -17.26
N GLU A 320 11.90 -1.10 -16.63
CA GLU A 320 12.42 0.11 -17.27
C GLU A 320 11.35 1.00 -17.97
N GLU A 321 10.07 0.81 -17.62
CA GLU A 321 8.93 1.51 -18.21
C GLU A 321 8.32 2.57 -17.27
N GLY A 322 8.88 2.75 -16.08
CA GLY A 322 8.41 3.70 -15.09
C GLY A 322 8.88 5.13 -15.35
N TYR A 323 8.20 6.08 -14.75
CA TYR A 323 8.54 7.49 -14.74
C TYR A 323 9.33 7.84 -13.48
N ASP A 324 10.42 8.57 -13.59
CA ASP A 324 11.17 9.09 -12.45
C ASP A 324 10.34 10.11 -11.68
N LEU A 325 9.98 9.77 -10.44
CA LEU A 325 9.16 10.59 -9.53
C LEU A 325 10.01 11.42 -8.57
N GLY A 326 11.34 11.31 -8.64
CA GLY A 326 12.27 11.95 -7.71
C GLY A 326 12.28 11.28 -6.33
N THR A 327 12.74 12.00 -5.32
CA THR A 327 13.03 11.44 -3.97
C THR A 327 12.06 11.90 -2.89
N THR A 328 11.00 12.63 -3.25
CA THR A 328 10.07 13.22 -2.26
C THR A 328 9.41 12.12 -1.42
N ASN A 329 9.44 12.28 -0.10
CA ASN A 329 8.86 11.33 0.85
C ASN A 329 9.41 9.90 0.75
N GLY A 330 10.56 9.69 0.09
CA GLY A 330 11.16 8.36 -0.08
C GLY A 330 10.47 7.49 -1.12
N VAL A 331 9.77 8.09 -2.11
CA VAL A 331 9.11 7.35 -3.21
C VAL A 331 10.09 6.55 -4.07
N ASN A 332 11.36 6.95 -4.07
CA ASN A 332 12.46 6.25 -4.73
C ASN A 332 12.95 4.99 -3.99
N ILE A 333 12.52 4.76 -2.75
CA ILE A 333 12.91 3.54 -2.01
C ILE A 333 11.82 2.49 -2.22
N ASP A 334 12.17 1.43 -2.89
CA ASP A 334 11.24 0.36 -3.26
C ASP A 334 10.83 -0.55 -2.07
N ILE A 335 10.10 -1.61 -2.36
CA ILE A 335 9.57 -2.54 -1.35
C ILE A 335 10.67 -3.33 -0.63
N ASP A 336 11.86 -3.44 -1.20
CA ASP A 336 13.04 -4.11 -0.62
C ASP A 336 13.98 -3.13 0.08
N GLY A 337 13.68 -1.83 0.02
CA GLY A 337 14.57 -0.78 0.50
C GLY A 337 15.67 -0.39 -0.50
N ILE A 338 15.55 -0.78 -1.77
CA ILE A 338 16.48 -0.41 -2.84
C ILE A 338 16.16 1.01 -3.31
N ASP A 339 17.18 1.83 -3.44
CA ASP A 339 17.06 3.16 -4.03
C ASP A 339 17.02 3.04 -5.57
N ARG A 340 15.88 3.34 -6.15
CA ARG A 340 15.64 3.29 -7.60
C ARG A 340 16.62 4.17 -8.38
N ASP A 341 16.98 5.32 -7.84
CA ASP A 341 17.94 6.24 -8.46
C ASP A 341 19.37 5.70 -8.45
N ALA A 342 19.71 4.85 -7.48
CA ALA A 342 21.02 4.24 -7.35
C ALA A 342 21.25 3.07 -8.32
N THR A 343 20.19 2.53 -8.91
CA THR A 343 20.30 1.39 -9.85
C THR A 343 20.96 1.78 -11.16
N GLY A 344 20.89 3.06 -11.54
CA GLY A 344 21.44 3.56 -12.82
C GLY A 344 20.66 3.15 -14.06
N VAL A 345 19.45 2.62 -13.86
CA VAL A 345 18.48 2.27 -14.91
C VAL A 345 17.22 3.11 -14.78
N THR A 346 16.37 3.05 -15.79
CA THR A 346 15.03 3.65 -15.72
C THR A 346 14.22 2.94 -14.63
N TRP A 347 13.34 3.66 -13.96
CA TRP A 347 12.47 3.08 -12.95
C TRP A 347 11.57 1.99 -13.54
N ASP A 348 11.34 0.96 -12.78
CA ASP A 348 10.34 -0.04 -13.09
C ASP A 348 8.96 0.44 -12.64
N MET A 349 7.89 -0.06 -13.26
CA MET A 349 6.54 0.10 -12.71
C MET A 349 6.31 -0.91 -11.58
N GLY A 350 5.52 -0.52 -10.58
CA GLY A 350 5.20 -1.38 -9.43
C GLY A 350 6.05 -1.09 -8.20
N ALA A 351 5.81 -1.87 -7.15
CA ALA A 351 6.44 -1.70 -5.85
C ALA A 351 7.92 -2.09 -5.84
N ASP A 352 8.32 -3.02 -6.69
CA ASP A 352 9.69 -3.52 -6.83
C ASP A 352 10.50 -2.77 -7.91
N GLN A 353 11.80 -2.69 -7.71
CA GLN A 353 12.80 -2.22 -8.68
C GLN A 353 13.86 -3.28 -8.85
N THR A 354 13.89 -3.88 -10.01
CA THR A 354 14.93 -4.87 -10.29
C THR A 354 16.32 -4.23 -10.26
N SER A 355 17.21 -4.75 -9.42
CA SER A 355 18.61 -4.39 -9.51
C SER A 355 19.19 -4.97 -10.80
N VAL A 356 19.70 -4.13 -11.69
CA VAL A 356 20.57 -4.65 -12.74
C VAL A 356 21.76 -5.26 -12.04
N ALA A 357 21.93 -6.57 -12.15
CA ALA A 357 23.17 -7.18 -11.72
C ALA A 357 24.29 -6.40 -12.42
N SER A 358 25.05 -5.61 -11.64
CA SER A 358 26.23 -4.94 -12.17
C SER A 358 27.00 -5.97 -12.93
N ALA A 359 27.06 -5.81 -14.27
CA ALA A 359 27.89 -6.67 -15.08
C ALA A 359 29.28 -6.49 -14.49
N THR A 360 29.70 -7.45 -13.68
CA THR A 360 31.09 -7.52 -13.26
C THR A 360 31.84 -7.67 -14.55
N THR A 361 32.32 -6.55 -15.07
CA THR A 361 33.34 -6.57 -16.09
C THR A 361 34.51 -7.28 -15.43
N ASN A 362 34.56 -8.60 -15.59
CA ASN A 362 35.78 -9.35 -15.43
C ASN A 362 36.74 -8.81 -16.49
N ALA A 363 37.34 -7.66 -16.19
CA ALA A 363 38.47 -7.21 -16.94
C ALA A 363 39.48 -8.38 -16.90
N PRO A 364 39.89 -8.93 -18.03
CA PRO A 364 40.86 -10.03 -18.03
C PRO A 364 42.09 -9.52 -17.30
N PHE A 365 42.41 -10.16 -16.18
CA PHE A 365 43.65 -9.91 -15.48
C PHE A 365 44.78 -10.39 -16.39
N ILE A 366 45.40 -9.44 -17.10
CA ILE A 366 46.60 -9.74 -17.89
C ILE A 366 47.75 -9.80 -16.91
N MET A 367 48.14 -11.02 -16.58
CA MET A 367 49.37 -11.28 -15.82
C MET A 367 50.55 -11.15 -16.76
N PHE A 368 51.33 -10.10 -16.64
CA PHE A 368 52.65 -10.03 -17.26
C PHE A 368 53.58 -10.89 -16.40
N VAL A 369 54.09 -11.96 -16.98
CA VAL A 369 55.15 -12.76 -16.40
C VAL A 369 56.44 -12.26 -17.04
N ASP A 370 57.36 -11.68 -16.22
CA ASP A 370 58.73 -11.36 -16.62
C ASP A 370 59.61 -12.62 -16.65
#